data_3c3c941182aada67ccf332b46075e69a
#
_entry.id   3c3c941182aada67ccf332b46075e69a
#
_cell.length_a   1.000
_cell.length_b   1.000
_cell.length_c   1.000
_cell.angle_alpha   90.00
_cell.angle_beta   90.00
_cell.angle_gamma   90.00
#
_symmetry.space_group_name_H-M   'P 1'
#
loop_
_entity.id
_entity.type
_entity.pdbx_description
1 polymer ?
#
loop_
_entity_poly.entity_id
_entity_poly.type
_entity_poly.pdbx_seq_one_letter_code
_entity_poly.pdbx_strand_id
1 'polypeptide(L)'
;MKKGDKNQANPVLLAIIVGVLAGGITAYLVVQNSIPEVPERTTEDLIQEFYDVENAVSVSPHGLRKHIADGNFLIVDLRSQEEYETNHIVGAYNVPAYATPDKSDYGAVDRIVGSFKELQKQADANVQEIVVYCYSHGCMTGRKIGKMLAEHGIYVKHLNIGWQEWRYYWNLWNHDGETGVNPEEFFASGPEPGVFDGDATGGCPIGGEFGC
;
A
#
# COMPACT_ATOMS: atom_id res chain seq x y z
N MET A 1 -23.64 -54.37 -67.93
CA MET A 1 -23.69 -52.98 -67.48
C MET A 1 -24.01 -52.93 -65.98
N LYS A 2 -23.08 -52.77 -65.07
CA LYS A 2 -23.29 -52.59 -63.61
C LYS A 2 -23.52 -51.12 -63.36
N LYS A 3 -24.75 -50.81 -62.90
CA LYS A 3 -25.10 -49.44 -62.50
C LYS A 3 -24.39 -49.09 -61.23
N GLY A 4 -23.79 -47.91 -61.18
CA GLY A 4 -22.98 -47.39 -60.09
C GLY A 4 -23.72 -47.32 -58.79
N ASP A 5 -22.98 -47.70 -57.79
CA ASP A 5 -23.33 -47.55 -56.37
C ASP A 5 -23.35 -46.06 -56.04
N LYS A 6 -24.48 -45.51 -55.71
CA LYS A 6 -24.62 -44.14 -55.25
C LYS A 6 -24.03 -44.10 -53.85
N ASN A 7 -23.02 -43.30 -53.69
CA ASN A 7 -22.45 -42.93 -52.40
C ASN A 7 -23.56 -42.39 -51.47
N GLN A 8 -24.22 -43.30 -50.74
CA GLN A 8 -25.12 -42.85 -49.64
C GLN A 8 -24.25 -42.43 -48.46
N ALA A 9 -24.28 -41.13 -48.17
CA ALA A 9 -23.62 -40.59 -46.99
C ALA A 9 -24.11 -41.32 -45.74
N ASN A 10 -23.20 -41.81 -44.92
CA ASN A 10 -23.52 -42.52 -43.68
C ASN A 10 -24.34 -41.59 -42.74
N PRO A 11 -25.63 -41.91 -42.49
CA PRO A 11 -26.49 -41.01 -41.70
C PRO A 11 -25.98 -40.79 -40.28
N VAL A 12 -25.25 -41.75 -39.72
CA VAL A 12 -24.63 -41.61 -38.40
C VAL A 12 -23.50 -40.58 -38.42
N LEU A 13 -22.67 -40.59 -39.46
CA LEU A 13 -21.58 -39.60 -39.60
C LEU A 13 -22.16 -38.19 -39.80
N LEU A 14 -23.22 -38.06 -40.59
CA LEU A 14 -23.90 -36.78 -40.78
C LEU A 14 -24.51 -36.24 -39.48
N ALA A 15 -25.16 -37.11 -38.69
CA ALA A 15 -25.71 -36.72 -37.37
C ALA A 15 -24.64 -36.26 -36.39
N ILE A 16 -23.48 -36.91 -36.35
CA ILE A 16 -22.35 -36.50 -35.51
C ILE A 16 -21.82 -35.11 -35.94
N ILE A 17 -21.63 -34.90 -37.24
CA ILE A 17 -21.14 -33.60 -37.75
C ILE A 17 -22.13 -32.48 -37.41
N VAL A 18 -23.41 -32.69 -37.62
CA VAL A 18 -24.45 -31.68 -37.28
C VAL A 18 -24.49 -31.41 -35.78
N GLY A 19 -24.38 -32.46 -34.96
CA GLY A 19 -24.36 -32.32 -33.49
C GLY A 19 -23.16 -31.51 -32.98
N VAL A 20 -21.96 -31.77 -33.51
CA VAL A 20 -20.77 -31.04 -33.17
C VAL A 20 -20.83 -29.57 -33.62
N LEU A 21 -21.32 -29.31 -34.84
CA LEU A 21 -21.47 -27.93 -35.32
C LEU A 21 -22.53 -27.16 -34.53
N ALA A 22 -23.69 -27.74 -34.28
CA ALA A 22 -24.76 -27.10 -33.50
C ALA A 22 -24.30 -26.84 -32.05
N GLY A 23 -23.69 -27.84 -31.40
CA GLY A 23 -23.15 -27.70 -30.07
C GLY A 23 -22.05 -26.66 -29.97
N GLY A 24 -21.13 -26.62 -30.95
CA GLY A 24 -20.07 -25.63 -31.05
C GLY A 24 -20.59 -24.21 -31.22
N ILE A 25 -21.56 -24.01 -32.10
CA ILE A 25 -22.20 -22.69 -32.30
C ILE A 25 -22.94 -22.25 -31.04
N THR A 26 -23.68 -23.13 -30.40
CA THR A 26 -24.43 -22.82 -29.17
C THR A 26 -23.45 -22.46 -28.05
N ALA A 27 -22.38 -23.24 -27.85
CA ALA A 27 -21.35 -22.93 -26.85
C ALA A 27 -20.67 -21.58 -27.13
N TYR A 28 -20.33 -21.29 -28.38
CA TYR A 28 -19.74 -20.01 -28.79
C TYR A 28 -20.67 -18.82 -28.47
N LEU A 29 -21.98 -18.93 -28.83
CA LEU A 29 -22.96 -17.88 -28.55
C LEU A 29 -23.19 -17.67 -27.04
N VAL A 30 -23.24 -18.76 -26.27
CA VAL A 30 -23.35 -18.67 -24.79
C VAL A 30 -22.12 -17.99 -24.20
N VAL A 31 -20.92 -18.37 -24.61
CA VAL A 31 -19.67 -17.73 -24.10
C VAL A 31 -19.64 -16.25 -24.47
N GLN A 32 -19.95 -15.89 -25.71
CA GLN A 32 -19.96 -14.47 -26.13
C GLN A 32 -20.98 -13.63 -25.34
N ASN A 33 -22.17 -14.17 -25.08
CA ASN A 33 -23.19 -13.46 -24.32
C ASN A 33 -22.97 -13.51 -22.79
N SER A 34 -22.06 -14.38 -22.31
CA SER A 34 -21.77 -14.53 -20.88
C SER A 34 -20.52 -13.77 -20.46
N ILE A 35 -19.72 -13.24 -21.42
CA ILE A 35 -18.62 -12.35 -21.09
C ILE A 35 -19.25 -11.00 -20.73
N PRO A 36 -19.18 -10.57 -19.45
CA PRO A 36 -19.66 -9.24 -19.10
C PRO A 36 -18.85 -8.20 -19.89
N GLU A 37 -19.53 -7.30 -20.59
CA GLU A 37 -18.87 -6.13 -21.16
C GLU A 37 -18.24 -5.38 -19.99
N VAL A 38 -16.91 -5.37 -19.93
CA VAL A 38 -16.19 -4.47 -19.03
C VAL A 38 -16.45 -3.07 -19.55
N PRO A 39 -17.17 -2.22 -18.80
CA PRO A 39 -17.46 -0.88 -19.26
C PRO A 39 -16.14 -0.17 -19.59
N GLU A 40 -16.11 0.53 -20.71
CA GLU A 40 -14.97 1.33 -21.12
C GLU A 40 -14.79 2.43 -20.06
N ARG A 41 -13.63 2.41 -19.38
CA ARG A 41 -13.33 3.36 -18.30
C ARG A 41 -13.00 4.71 -18.90
N THR A 42 -13.66 5.75 -18.44
CA THR A 42 -13.38 7.12 -18.84
C THR A 42 -12.10 7.64 -18.17
N THR A 43 -11.58 8.76 -18.67
CA THR A 43 -10.44 9.45 -18.02
C THR A 43 -10.83 9.91 -16.61
N GLU A 44 -12.06 10.33 -16.43
CA GLU A 44 -12.62 10.77 -15.15
C GLU A 44 -12.66 9.63 -14.13
N ASP A 45 -13.08 8.42 -14.54
CA ASP A 45 -13.06 7.22 -13.69
C ASP A 45 -11.63 6.88 -13.23
N LEU A 46 -10.66 6.99 -14.13
CA LEU A 46 -9.26 6.72 -13.82
C LEU A 46 -8.67 7.76 -12.85
N ILE A 47 -9.03 9.03 -13.00
CA ILE A 47 -8.58 10.11 -12.11
C ILE A 47 -9.17 9.90 -10.72
N GLN A 48 -10.47 9.61 -10.63
CA GLN A 48 -11.13 9.36 -9.34
C GLN A 48 -10.49 8.16 -8.64
N GLU A 49 -10.35 7.02 -9.32
CA GLU A 49 -9.72 5.83 -8.74
C GLU A 49 -8.29 6.09 -8.27
N PHE A 50 -7.51 6.88 -9.04
CA PHE A 50 -6.15 7.24 -8.63
C PHE A 50 -6.15 7.96 -7.28
N TYR A 51 -6.96 9.00 -7.11
CA TYR A 51 -7.01 9.75 -5.86
C TYR A 51 -7.59 8.94 -4.71
N ASP A 52 -8.58 8.10 -4.96
CA ASP A 52 -9.15 7.19 -3.95
C ASP A 52 -8.08 6.22 -3.44
N VAL A 53 -7.29 5.62 -4.34
CA VAL A 53 -6.21 4.71 -3.97
C VAL A 53 -5.06 5.46 -3.30
N GLU A 54 -4.64 6.61 -3.81
CA GLU A 54 -3.53 7.39 -3.25
C GLU A 54 -3.85 7.84 -1.82
N ASN A 55 -5.05 8.37 -1.58
CA ASN A 55 -5.48 8.76 -0.24
C ASN A 55 -5.61 7.56 0.71
N ALA A 56 -6.03 6.41 0.20
CA ALA A 56 -6.16 5.21 1.02
C ALA A 56 -4.82 4.66 1.53
N VAL A 57 -3.73 4.87 0.79
CA VAL A 57 -2.41 4.29 1.12
C VAL A 57 -1.40 5.31 1.67
N SER A 58 -1.80 6.58 1.78
CA SER A 58 -0.91 7.68 2.14
C SER A 58 -1.28 8.31 3.48
N VAL A 59 -0.27 8.79 4.21
CA VAL A 59 -0.44 9.63 5.40
C VAL A 59 0.33 10.92 5.21
N SER A 60 -0.33 12.05 5.42
CA SER A 60 0.35 13.33 5.37
C SER A 60 1.27 13.53 6.57
N PRO A 61 2.40 14.22 6.42
CA PRO A 61 3.27 14.52 7.55
C PRO A 61 2.59 15.38 8.61
N HIS A 62 1.69 16.29 8.23
CA HIS A 62 0.89 17.08 9.16
C HIS A 62 -0.08 16.19 9.96
N GLY A 63 -0.75 15.25 9.30
CA GLY A 63 -1.63 14.29 9.96
C GLY A 63 -0.89 13.45 10.98
N LEU A 64 0.26 12.89 10.61
CA LEU A 64 1.08 12.13 11.54
C LEU A 64 1.55 12.99 12.72
N ARG A 65 2.10 14.19 12.46
CA ARG A 65 2.58 15.11 13.49
C ARG A 65 1.47 15.46 14.48
N LYS A 66 0.30 15.84 13.99
CA LYS A 66 -0.84 16.28 14.80
C LYS A 66 -1.36 15.18 15.72
N HIS A 67 -1.33 13.95 15.26
CA HIS A 67 -1.90 12.79 15.95
C HIS A 67 -0.85 11.84 16.54
N ILE A 68 0.41 12.29 16.64
CA ILE A 68 1.52 11.43 17.10
C ILE A 68 1.34 10.98 18.55
N ALA A 69 0.66 11.80 19.37
CA ALA A 69 0.37 11.50 20.78
C ALA A 69 -0.91 10.70 20.99
N ASP A 70 -1.75 10.53 19.96
CA ASP A 70 -3.09 9.94 20.12
C ASP A 70 -3.07 8.42 20.26
N GLY A 71 -1.95 7.77 19.96
CA GLY A 71 -1.80 6.32 19.97
C GLY A 71 -2.57 5.60 18.84
N ASN A 72 -3.05 6.35 17.84
CA ASN A 72 -3.81 5.80 16.72
C ASN A 72 -2.92 5.16 15.64
N PHE A 73 -1.64 5.51 15.62
CA PHE A 73 -0.68 5.05 14.64
C PHE A 73 0.34 4.08 15.24
N LEU A 74 0.56 2.97 14.57
CA LEU A 74 1.75 2.15 14.73
C LEU A 74 2.76 2.62 13.67
N ILE A 75 3.72 3.43 14.09
CA ILE A 75 4.73 4.00 13.18
C ILE A 75 5.89 3.02 13.05
N VAL A 76 6.33 2.74 11.81
CA VAL A 76 7.40 1.79 11.55
C VAL A 76 8.47 2.37 10.62
N ASP A 77 9.70 2.42 11.11
CA ASP A 77 10.88 2.77 10.34
C ASP A 77 11.42 1.55 9.58
N LEU A 78 11.55 1.69 8.26
CA LEU A 78 12.06 0.65 7.38
C LEU A 78 13.56 0.78 7.08
N ARG A 79 14.24 1.80 7.61
CA ARG A 79 15.69 1.98 7.45
C ARG A 79 16.45 0.91 8.22
N SER A 80 17.77 0.84 8.04
CA SER A 80 18.61 -0.08 8.81
C SER A 80 18.50 0.19 10.32
N GLN A 81 18.76 -0.82 11.14
CA GLN A 81 18.76 -0.69 12.60
C GLN A 81 19.77 0.37 13.07
N GLU A 82 20.95 0.43 12.47
CA GLU A 82 21.99 1.41 12.79
C GLU A 82 21.49 2.85 12.61
N GLU A 83 20.76 3.12 11.51
CA GLU A 83 20.22 4.45 11.24
C GLU A 83 19.03 4.79 12.14
N TYR A 84 18.18 3.82 12.43
CA TYR A 84 17.10 3.96 13.37
C TYR A 84 17.62 4.31 14.77
N GLU A 85 18.59 3.55 15.29
CA GLU A 85 19.18 3.79 16.61
C GLU A 85 19.92 5.15 16.71
N THR A 86 20.43 5.64 15.57
CA THR A 86 21.00 6.98 15.51
C THR A 86 19.92 8.04 15.74
N ASN A 87 18.87 8.04 14.95
CA ASN A 87 17.68 8.87 15.13
C ASN A 87 16.49 8.28 14.34
N HIS A 88 15.28 8.45 14.85
CA HIS A 88 14.04 8.03 14.22
C HIS A 88 12.86 8.95 14.63
N ILE A 89 11.72 8.83 13.97
CA ILE A 89 10.49 9.52 14.40
C ILE A 89 10.09 8.98 15.77
N VAL A 90 9.83 9.87 16.73
CA VAL A 90 9.43 9.47 18.08
C VAL A 90 8.19 8.56 18.05
N GLY A 91 8.21 7.49 18.82
CA GLY A 91 7.16 6.47 18.82
C GLY A 91 7.24 5.44 17.70
N ALA A 92 8.22 5.55 16.79
CA ALA A 92 8.39 4.59 15.72
C ALA A 92 9.15 3.33 16.18
N TYR A 93 8.68 2.17 15.75
CA TYR A 93 9.37 0.89 15.87
C TYR A 93 10.24 0.63 14.64
N ASN A 94 11.30 -0.17 14.77
CA ASN A 94 12.13 -0.54 13.64
C ASN A 94 11.79 -1.93 13.10
N VAL A 95 11.45 -2.00 11.82
CA VAL A 95 11.42 -3.26 11.05
C VAL A 95 12.27 -3.07 9.81
N PRO A 96 13.58 -3.33 9.90
CA PRO A 96 14.51 -2.95 8.83
C PRO A 96 14.21 -3.70 7.53
N ALA A 97 14.06 -2.96 6.45
CA ALA A 97 14.10 -3.45 5.07
C ALA A 97 15.51 -3.36 4.47
N TYR A 98 16.48 -2.99 5.29
CA TYR A 98 17.90 -2.87 4.98
C TYR A 98 18.73 -3.61 6.03
N ALA A 99 19.72 -4.37 5.57
CA ALA A 99 20.70 -5.02 6.45
C ALA A 99 21.73 -4.02 6.98
N THR A 100 22.09 -3.04 6.14
CA THR A 100 22.97 -1.90 6.44
C THR A 100 22.47 -0.69 5.64
N PRO A 101 22.92 0.56 5.92
CA PRO A 101 22.46 1.75 5.20
C PRO A 101 22.54 1.67 3.67
N ASP A 102 23.49 0.93 3.13
CA ASP A 102 23.76 0.77 1.70
C ASP A 102 23.29 -0.57 1.12
N LYS A 103 22.73 -1.48 1.95
CA LYS A 103 22.33 -2.83 1.52
C LYS A 103 20.89 -3.13 1.87
N SER A 104 20.02 -3.12 0.86
CA SER A 104 18.63 -3.56 1.01
C SER A 104 18.53 -5.06 1.34
N ASP A 105 17.49 -5.42 2.13
CA ASP A 105 17.17 -6.78 2.57
C ASP A 105 15.68 -7.12 2.34
N TYR A 106 15.14 -6.67 1.19
CA TYR A 106 13.73 -6.90 0.84
C TYR A 106 13.37 -8.38 0.70
N GLY A 107 14.38 -9.25 0.47
CA GLY A 107 14.21 -10.69 0.34
C GLY A 107 13.94 -11.40 1.68
N ALA A 108 14.16 -10.75 2.82
CA ALA A 108 13.89 -11.31 4.14
C ALA A 108 12.38 -11.27 4.48
N VAL A 109 11.53 -11.76 3.57
CA VAL A 109 10.07 -11.67 3.65
C VAL A 109 9.53 -12.22 4.96
N ASP A 110 9.91 -13.45 5.33
CA ASP A 110 9.42 -14.11 6.56
C ASP A 110 9.77 -13.30 7.81
N ARG A 111 10.96 -12.71 7.86
CA ARG A 111 11.41 -11.86 8.97
C ARG A 111 10.56 -10.60 9.04
N ILE A 112 10.42 -9.89 7.93
CA ILE A 112 9.66 -8.63 7.87
C ILE A 112 8.20 -8.89 8.22
N VAL A 113 7.55 -9.85 7.57
CA VAL A 113 6.14 -10.22 7.86
C VAL A 113 5.96 -10.66 9.30
N GLY A 114 6.89 -11.48 9.83
CA GLY A 114 6.87 -11.92 11.22
C GLY A 114 6.97 -10.77 12.22
N SER A 115 7.87 -9.81 11.96
CA SER A 115 8.03 -8.61 12.81
C SER A 115 6.77 -7.74 12.80
N PHE A 116 6.14 -7.50 11.65
CA PHE A 116 4.88 -6.76 11.59
C PHE A 116 3.75 -7.45 12.34
N LYS A 117 3.62 -8.77 12.21
CA LYS A 117 2.62 -9.55 12.97
C LYS A 117 2.84 -9.47 14.47
N GLU A 118 4.08 -9.44 14.90
CA GLU A 118 4.40 -9.31 16.33
C GLU A 118 4.09 -7.91 16.85
N LEU A 119 4.46 -6.87 16.11
CA LEU A 119 4.09 -5.49 16.45
C LEU A 119 2.58 -5.30 16.53
N GLN A 120 1.80 -5.87 15.60
CA GLN A 120 0.33 -5.80 15.65
C GLN A 120 -0.27 -6.46 16.89
N LYS A 121 0.35 -7.53 17.41
CA LYS A 121 -0.12 -8.18 18.65
C LYS A 121 0.19 -7.37 19.90
N GLN A 122 1.30 -6.62 19.87
CA GLN A 122 1.77 -5.80 20.99
C GLN A 122 1.14 -4.40 20.97
N ALA A 123 0.62 -3.98 19.81
CA ALA A 123 0.01 -2.68 19.67
C ALA A 123 -1.22 -2.51 20.55
N ASP A 124 -1.41 -1.29 21.05
CA ASP A 124 -2.58 -0.91 21.81
C ASP A 124 -3.87 -1.09 21.00
N ALA A 125 -4.97 -1.35 21.69
CA ALA A 125 -6.28 -1.52 21.07
C ALA A 125 -6.78 -0.28 20.31
N ASN A 126 -6.16 0.88 20.53
CA ASN A 126 -6.48 2.14 19.87
C ASN A 126 -5.81 2.29 18.51
N VAL A 127 -4.79 1.48 18.19
CA VAL A 127 -4.10 1.54 16.90
C VAL A 127 -5.06 1.20 15.78
N GLN A 128 -5.27 2.16 14.89
CA GLN A 128 -6.15 2.05 13.73
C GLN A 128 -5.37 1.83 12.44
N GLU A 129 -4.17 2.38 12.36
CA GLU A 129 -3.37 2.39 11.14
C GLU A 129 -1.90 2.08 11.41
N ILE A 130 -1.29 1.33 10.49
CA ILE A 130 0.16 1.11 10.47
C ILE A 130 0.75 2.05 9.42
N VAL A 131 1.66 2.91 9.84
CA VAL A 131 2.32 3.89 8.98
C VAL A 131 3.79 3.54 8.84
N VAL A 132 4.24 3.31 7.63
CA VAL A 132 5.65 3.00 7.34
C VAL A 132 6.35 4.21 6.73
N TYR A 133 7.62 4.40 7.05
CA TYR A 133 8.46 5.40 6.39
C TYR A 133 9.86 4.85 6.09
N CYS A 134 10.60 5.55 5.26
CA CYS A 134 11.97 5.23 4.87
C CYS A 134 12.80 6.53 4.78
N TYR A 135 13.73 6.63 3.84
CA TYR A 135 14.69 7.74 3.74
C TYR A 135 14.08 9.07 3.31
N SER A 136 13.22 9.06 2.28
CA SER A 136 12.68 10.28 1.67
C SER A 136 11.39 10.01 0.89
N HIS A 137 10.71 11.07 0.47
CA HIS A 137 9.53 11.00 -0.41
C HIS A 137 9.77 10.16 -1.67
N GLY A 138 10.93 10.30 -2.30
CA GLY A 138 11.29 9.51 -3.50
C GLY A 138 11.65 8.06 -3.24
N CYS A 139 11.80 7.65 -1.97
CA CYS A 139 12.16 6.28 -1.63
C CYS A 139 11.00 5.30 -1.89
N MET A 140 11.25 4.30 -2.73
CA MET A 140 10.23 3.30 -3.09
C MET A 140 10.08 2.17 -2.07
N THR A 141 10.87 2.15 -0.99
CA THR A 141 10.88 1.05 -0.01
C THR A 141 9.52 0.88 0.65
N GLY A 142 8.90 1.96 1.12
CA GLY A 142 7.56 1.88 1.73
C GLY A 142 6.53 1.24 0.81
N ARG A 143 6.53 1.61 -0.48
CA ARG A 143 5.62 1.04 -1.49
C ARG A 143 5.91 -0.43 -1.79
N LYS A 144 7.20 -0.82 -1.88
CA LYS A 144 7.61 -2.23 -2.11
C LYS A 144 7.25 -3.12 -0.93
N ILE A 145 7.56 -2.66 0.28
CA ILE A 145 7.24 -3.39 1.52
C ILE A 145 5.72 -3.43 1.72
N GLY A 146 5.01 -2.31 1.51
CA GLY A 146 3.54 -2.28 1.61
C GLY A 146 2.87 -3.26 0.66
N LYS A 147 3.33 -3.37 -0.60
CA LYS A 147 2.84 -4.37 -1.53
C LYS A 147 3.08 -5.79 -1.01
N MET A 148 4.29 -6.09 -0.58
CA MET A 148 4.65 -7.42 -0.04
C MET A 148 3.82 -7.76 1.21
N LEU A 149 3.63 -6.82 2.12
CA LEU A 149 2.81 -7.01 3.32
C LEU A 149 1.34 -7.25 2.98
N ALA A 150 0.78 -6.53 2.00
CA ALA A 150 -0.59 -6.72 1.54
C ALA A 150 -0.83 -8.13 0.98
N GLU A 151 0.15 -8.71 0.27
CA GLU A 151 0.13 -10.10 -0.19
C GLU A 151 0.09 -11.12 0.97
N HIS A 152 0.44 -10.67 2.20
CA HIS A 152 0.39 -11.47 3.43
C HIS A 152 -0.72 -11.04 4.40
N GLY A 153 -1.68 -10.23 3.92
CA GLY A 153 -2.84 -9.76 4.70
C GLY A 153 -2.54 -8.69 5.74
N ILE A 154 -1.40 -7.99 5.62
CA ILE A 154 -1.02 -6.87 6.47
C ILE A 154 -1.11 -5.59 5.63
N TYR A 155 -1.98 -4.67 6.05
CA TYR A 155 -2.23 -3.43 5.32
C TYR A 155 -1.57 -2.26 6.03
N VAL A 156 -0.71 -1.56 5.30
CA VAL A 156 0.04 -0.41 5.81
C VAL A 156 -0.17 0.79 4.91
N LYS A 157 -0.11 1.98 5.49
CA LYS A 157 0.00 3.23 4.76
C LYS A 157 1.44 3.70 4.77
N HIS A 158 1.84 4.49 3.78
CA HIS A 158 3.17 5.09 3.78
C HIS A 158 3.08 6.59 4.10
N LEU A 159 4.02 7.07 4.88
CA LEU A 159 4.20 8.49 5.10
C LEU A 159 4.67 9.15 3.80
N ASN A 160 4.02 10.24 3.38
CA ASN A 160 4.31 10.94 2.12
C ASN A 160 5.67 11.61 2.07
N ILE A 161 6.38 11.63 3.18
CA ILE A 161 7.78 12.06 3.28
C ILE A 161 8.60 10.93 3.92
N GLY A 162 9.93 11.07 3.94
CA GLY A 162 10.79 10.17 4.68
C GLY A 162 11.51 10.86 5.81
N TRP A 163 12.45 10.12 6.39
CA TRP A 163 13.25 10.60 7.50
C TRP A 163 13.99 11.91 7.21
N GLN A 164 14.52 12.08 5.98
CA GLN A 164 15.31 13.26 5.66
C GLN A 164 14.46 14.54 5.66
N GLU A 165 13.26 14.50 5.08
CA GLU A 165 12.35 15.62 5.12
C GLU A 165 11.84 15.87 6.53
N TRP A 166 11.52 14.79 7.27
CA TRP A 166 11.09 14.89 8.67
C TRP A 166 12.18 15.53 9.57
N ARG A 167 13.43 15.14 9.39
CA ARG A 167 14.54 15.58 10.26
C ARG A 167 15.16 16.91 9.86
N TYR A 168 15.41 17.11 8.55
CA TYR A 168 16.27 18.17 8.07
C TYR A 168 15.57 19.21 7.21
N TYR A 169 14.40 18.89 6.66
CA TYR A 169 13.70 19.74 5.70
C TYR A 169 12.28 20.02 6.14
N TRP A 170 12.10 20.33 7.41
CA TRP A 170 10.82 20.61 8.05
C TRP A 170 10.01 21.68 7.31
N ASN A 171 10.68 22.70 6.78
CA ASN A 171 10.08 23.78 6.01
C ASN A 171 9.53 23.36 4.62
N LEU A 172 9.79 22.16 4.15
CA LEU A 172 9.23 21.69 2.87
C LEU A 172 7.77 21.27 2.98
N TRP A 173 7.32 20.96 4.18
CA TRP A 173 5.97 20.41 4.40
C TRP A 173 5.18 21.13 5.50
N ASN A 174 5.80 22.01 6.28
CA ASN A 174 5.11 22.95 7.16
C ASN A 174 4.73 24.22 6.41
N HIS A 175 3.64 24.83 6.83
CA HIS A 175 3.16 26.07 6.23
C HIS A 175 3.78 27.29 6.88
N ASP A 176 3.98 28.34 6.07
CA ASP A 176 4.30 29.67 6.61
C ASP A 176 3.15 30.13 7.52
N GLY A 177 3.49 30.53 8.73
CA GLY A 177 2.51 30.98 9.73
C GLY A 177 1.91 29.89 10.61
N GLU A 178 2.29 28.61 10.44
CA GLU A 178 2.05 27.64 11.50
C GLU A 178 2.75 28.06 12.76
N THR A 179 2.09 27.87 13.90
CA THR A 179 2.70 28.09 15.22
C THR A 179 4.00 27.31 15.27
N GLY A 180 5.08 27.98 15.68
CA GLY A 180 6.40 27.38 15.71
C GLY A 180 6.41 26.12 16.55
N VAL A 181 6.64 24.99 15.90
CA VAL A 181 6.85 23.69 16.56
C VAL A 181 8.34 23.48 16.68
N ASN A 182 8.80 22.95 17.79
CA ASN A 182 10.18 22.54 17.92
C ASN A 182 10.39 21.16 17.27
N PRO A 183 11.07 21.05 16.12
CA PRO A 183 11.25 19.75 15.45
C PRO A 183 11.95 18.70 16.32
N GLU A 184 12.80 19.11 17.26
CA GLU A 184 13.56 18.20 18.12
C GLU A 184 12.67 17.32 19.01
N GLU A 185 11.43 17.74 19.28
CA GLU A 185 10.46 16.97 20.05
C GLU A 185 9.88 15.77 19.28
N PHE A 186 10.04 15.77 17.97
CA PHE A 186 9.44 14.76 17.08
C PHE A 186 10.40 13.66 16.64
N PHE A 187 11.57 13.55 17.26
CA PHE A 187 12.46 12.42 17.04
C PHE A 187 13.12 11.94 18.33
N ALA A 188 13.44 10.66 18.30
CA ALA A 188 14.12 9.94 19.36
C ALA A 188 15.44 9.34 18.85
N SER A 189 16.24 8.80 19.75
CA SER A 189 17.49 8.09 19.48
C SER A 189 17.57 6.85 20.35
N GLY A 190 18.35 5.87 19.92
CA GLY A 190 18.52 4.61 20.64
C GLY A 190 17.60 3.51 20.10
N PRO A 191 17.59 2.32 20.74
CA PRO A 191 16.83 1.16 20.25
C PRO A 191 15.33 1.23 20.55
N GLU A 192 14.91 2.11 21.47
CA GLU A 192 13.51 2.21 21.91
C GLU A 192 12.77 3.27 21.10
N PRO A 193 11.45 3.09 20.86
CA PRO A 193 10.65 4.03 20.08
C PRO A 193 10.61 5.46 20.64
N GLY A 194 10.86 5.62 21.92
CA GLY A 194 10.65 6.89 22.61
C GLY A 194 9.16 7.17 22.84
N VAL A 195 8.90 8.21 23.60
CA VAL A 195 7.54 8.70 23.91
C VAL A 195 7.50 10.18 23.59
N PHE A 196 6.49 10.60 22.84
CA PHE A 196 6.24 12.00 22.60
C PHE A 196 5.65 12.65 23.86
N ASP A 197 6.30 13.69 24.37
CA ASP A 197 5.89 14.46 25.56
C ASP A 197 5.69 15.95 25.27
N GLY A 198 5.80 16.34 23.99
CA GLY A 198 5.62 17.70 23.52
C GLY A 198 4.16 18.10 23.27
N ASP A 199 3.99 19.29 22.71
CA ASP A 199 2.70 19.80 22.26
C ASP A 199 2.52 19.53 20.75
N ALA A 200 1.69 18.54 20.42
CA ALA A 200 1.37 18.19 19.04
C ALA A 200 0.39 19.18 18.37
N THR A 201 -0.21 20.11 19.15
CA THR A 201 -1.28 21.01 18.71
C THR A 201 -0.82 22.19 17.85
N GLY A 202 0.43 22.22 17.42
CA GLY A 202 0.91 23.17 16.39
C GLY A 202 -0.05 23.14 15.19
N GLY A 203 -1.01 24.09 15.21
CA GLY A 203 -2.28 23.94 14.55
C GLY A 203 -2.19 23.98 13.03
N CYS A 204 -2.78 23.01 12.40
CA CYS A 204 -3.33 23.26 11.08
C CYS A 204 -4.51 24.24 11.22
N PRO A 205 -4.49 25.37 10.53
CA PRO A 205 -5.56 26.36 10.61
C PRO A 205 -6.84 25.91 9.89
N ILE A 206 -6.83 24.79 9.21
CA ILE A 206 -7.93 24.28 8.40
C ILE A 206 -8.52 23.05 9.09
N GLY A 207 -9.75 23.19 9.57
CA GLY A 207 -10.54 22.07 10.10
C GLY A 207 -11.42 21.41 9.04
N GLY A 208 -11.88 20.18 9.29
CA GLY A 208 -12.81 19.44 8.44
C GLY A 208 -12.15 18.32 7.63
N GLU A 209 -12.91 17.74 6.72
CA GLU A 209 -12.53 16.57 5.89
C GLU A 209 -11.22 16.77 5.09
N PHE A 210 -10.92 18.00 4.71
CA PHE A 210 -9.72 18.40 3.99
C PHE A 210 -8.69 19.10 4.90
N GLY A 211 -8.82 18.93 6.21
CA GLY A 211 -7.84 19.44 7.17
C GLY A 211 -6.50 18.75 7.07
N CYS A 212 -5.45 19.40 7.53
CA CYS A 212 -4.15 18.78 7.56
C CYS A 212 -4.21 17.48 8.37
#